data_dea9f14d9f7c98d395b67142fab416b6
#
_entry.id   dea9f14d9f7c98d395b67142fab416b6
#
_cell.length_a   1.000
_cell.length_b   1.000
_cell.length_c   1.000
_cell.angle_alpha   90.00
_cell.angle_beta   90.00
_cell.angle_gamma   90.00
#
_symmetry.space_group_name_H-M   'P 1'
#
loop_
_entity.id
_entity.type
_entity.pdbx_description
1 polymer ?
#
loop_
_entity_poly.entity_id
_entity_poly.type
_entity_poly.pdbx_seq_one_letter_code
_entity_poly.pdbx_strand_id
1 'polypeptide(L)'
;MENLFTVDALISLLTLSVLEIVLGIDNIVFVSILAGKLPADKQKKARRLGMTLAMFIRIGLLMSISWIMSLTTPLFNPGSWIGMQNPKWLQMAEISGRDLILLIGGLFLIYKSTSEIHEKLEGGEHTTDTPKVAGFAHTIIQILLLDIVFSLDSVITAVGMADHIEIMIAAVIIAVGIMLLASEGISKFVDTHPTVKMLALSFLLLIGVSLLAEAFDQHIPKGYIYFAMAFSVFIELLNLKMRAKSAHPVKLKQTKV
;
A
#
# COMPACT_ATOMS: atom_id res chain seq x y z
N MET A 1 -33.34 -6.89 -2.94
CA MET A 1 -32.94 -6.80 -1.53
C MET A 1 -33.07 -8.14 -0.76
N GLU A 2 -33.68 -9.16 -1.32
CA GLU A 2 -33.88 -10.46 -0.63
C GLU A 2 -32.63 -11.33 -0.48
N ASN A 3 -31.57 -11.07 -1.25
CA ASN A 3 -30.38 -11.95 -1.26
C ASN A 3 -29.20 -11.46 -0.39
N LEU A 4 -29.33 -10.36 0.33
CA LEU A 4 -28.23 -9.80 1.17
C LEU A 4 -28.00 -10.56 2.47
N PHE A 5 -28.96 -11.40 2.91
CA PHE A 5 -28.89 -12.20 4.14
C PHE A 5 -28.72 -13.70 3.87
N THR A 6 -28.18 -14.06 2.72
CA THR A 6 -27.85 -15.45 2.40
C THR A 6 -26.49 -15.85 3.02
N VAL A 7 -26.27 -17.13 3.20
CA VAL A 7 -24.99 -17.66 3.67
C VAL A 7 -23.85 -17.25 2.71
N ASP A 8 -24.12 -17.25 1.41
CA ASP A 8 -23.15 -16.86 0.38
C ASP A 8 -22.79 -15.37 0.47
N ALA A 9 -23.77 -14.50 0.73
CA ALA A 9 -23.53 -13.07 0.96
C ALA A 9 -22.66 -12.81 2.21
N LEU A 10 -22.90 -13.60 3.29
CA LEU A 10 -22.11 -13.50 4.52
C LEU A 10 -20.66 -13.97 4.29
N ILE A 11 -20.48 -15.09 3.56
CA ILE A 11 -19.15 -15.60 3.20
C ILE A 11 -18.42 -14.57 2.33
N SER A 12 -19.08 -13.99 1.33
CA SER A 12 -18.53 -12.93 0.47
C SER A 12 -18.14 -11.70 1.28
N LEU A 13 -18.99 -11.23 2.18
CA LEU A 13 -18.71 -10.10 3.07
C LEU A 13 -17.47 -10.36 3.94
N LEU A 14 -17.40 -11.54 4.56
CA LEU A 14 -16.27 -11.91 5.41
C LEU A 14 -14.99 -12.02 4.61
N THR A 15 -15.03 -12.69 3.46
CA THR A 15 -13.87 -12.86 2.58
C THR A 15 -13.35 -11.52 2.07
N LEU A 16 -14.25 -10.66 1.58
CA LEU A 16 -13.88 -9.32 1.11
C LEU A 16 -13.37 -8.45 2.26
N SER A 17 -13.99 -8.50 3.45
CA SER A 17 -13.49 -7.74 4.61
C SER A 17 -12.10 -8.18 5.03
N VAL A 18 -11.81 -9.48 5.07
CA VAL A 18 -10.48 -10.01 5.38
C VAL A 18 -9.48 -9.58 4.30
N LEU A 19 -9.86 -9.67 3.03
CA LEU A 19 -9.02 -9.28 1.91
C LEU A 19 -8.70 -7.78 1.97
N GLU A 20 -9.70 -6.92 2.21
CA GLU A 20 -9.51 -5.47 2.38
C GLU A 20 -8.63 -5.13 3.59
N ILE A 21 -8.75 -5.86 4.71
CA ILE A 21 -7.87 -5.67 5.88
C ILE A 21 -6.43 -6.06 5.52
N VAL A 22 -6.23 -7.20 4.88
CA VAL A 22 -4.88 -7.66 4.48
C VAL A 22 -4.23 -6.67 3.52
N LEU A 23 -4.98 -6.23 2.49
CA LEU A 23 -4.54 -5.19 1.55
C LEU A 23 -4.34 -3.83 2.21
N GLY A 24 -5.07 -3.56 3.31
CA GLY A 24 -5.03 -2.29 4.02
C GLY A 24 -3.91 -2.18 5.07
N ILE A 25 -3.22 -3.27 5.43
CA ILE A 25 -2.11 -3.23 6.40
C ILE A 25 -1.02 -2.28 5.91
N ASP A 26 -0.64 -2.37 4.64
CA ASP A 26 0.39 -1.53 4.03
C ASP A 26 -0.03 -0.06 4.05
N ASN A 27 -1.32 0.21 3.79
CA ASN A 27 -1.88 1.56 3.84
C ASN A 27 -1.78 2.15 5.26
N ILE A 28 -2.07 1.37 6.32
CA ILE A 28 -1.93 1.84 7.71
C ILE A 28 -0.48 2.20 8.01
N VAL A 29 0.45 1.32 7.64
CA VAL A 29 1.88 1.53 7.88
C VAL A 29 2.37 2.76 7.14
N PHE A 30 1.98 2.92 5.87
CA PHE A 30 2.35 4.07 5.06
C PHE A 30 1.75 5.38 5.60
N VAL A 31 0.46 5.38 5.94
CA VAL A 31 -0.20 6.52 6.60
C VAL A 31 0.52 6.88 7.90
N SER A 32 0.98 5.88 8.66
CA SER A 32 1.75 6.10 9.89
C SER A 32 3.10 6.77 9.62
N ILE A 33 3.83 6.32 8.59
CA ILE A 33 5.12 6.91 8.19
C ILE A 33 4.95 8.36 7.73
N LEU A 34 3.96 8.65 6.89
CA LEU A 34 3.70 10.01 6.41
C LEU A 34 3.22 10.93 7.53
N ALA A 35 2.28 10.47 8.35
CA ALA A 35 1.78 11.23 9.48
C ALA A 35 2.87 11.47 10.54
N GLY A 36 3.83 10.54 10.70
CA GLY A 36 4.95 10.66 11.60
C GLY A 36 5.89 11.85 11.31
N LYS A 37 5.84 12.42 10.09
CA LYS A 37 6.57 13.64 9.72
C LYS A 37 5.90 14.93 10.21
N LEU A 38 4.66 14.83 10.69
CA LEU A 38 3.92 15.95 11.27
C LEU A 38 4.27 16.13 12.75
N PRO A 39 4.04 17.34 13.30
CA PRO A 39 4.08 17.56 14.74
C PRO A 39 3.18 16.56 15.48
N ALA A 40 3.60 16.12 16.67
CA ALA A 40 2.95 15.05 17.44
C ALA A 40 1.45 15.27 17.68
N ASP A 41 1.07 16.55 17.91
CA ASP A 41 -0.32 16.98 18.10
C ASP A 41 -1.21 16.76 16.85
N LYS A 42 -0.62 16.75 15.66
CA LYS A 42 -1.32 16.60 14.36
C LYS A 42 -1.31 15.18 13.80
N GLN A 43 -0.40 14.33 14.25
CA GLN A 43 -0.22 12.98 13.71
C GLN A 43 -1.50 12.13 13.79
N LYS A 44 -2.11 12.06 14.97
CA LYS A 44 -3.34 11.27 15.19
C LYS A 44 -4.50 11.80 14.33
N LYS A 45 -4.62 13.14 14.21
CA LYS A 45 -5.64 13.77 13.38
C LYS A 45 -5.41 13.47 11.90
N ALA A 46 -4.16 13.53 11.43
CA ALA A 46 -3.81 13.23 10.05
C ALA A 46 -4.11 11.76 9.69
N ARG A 47 -3.75 10.81 10.55
CA ARG A 47 -4.05 9.39 10.33
C ARG A 47 -5.55 9.14 10.23
N ARG A 48 -6.33 9.62 11.19
CA ARG A 48 -7.78 9.43 11.21
C ARG A 48 -8.45 10.07 10.00
N LEU A 49 -8.12 11.34 9.72
CA LEU A 49 -8.70 12.07 8.60
C LEU A 49 -8.30 11.44 7.26
N GLY A 50 -7.02 11.08 7.08
CA GLY A 50 -6.53 10.44 5.87
C GLY A 50 -7.26 9.13 5.58
N MET A 51 -7.34 8.22 6.56
CA MET A 51 -8.05 6.94 6.39
C MET A 51 -9.55 7.10 6.20
N THR A 52 -10.19 8.06 6.88
CA THR A 52 -11.63 8.31 6.68
C THR A 52 -11.91 8.86 5.28
N LEU A 53 -11.11 9.82 4.80
CA LEU A 53 -11.24 10.33 3.44
C LEU A 53 -10.94 9.26 2.39
N ALA A 54 -9.93 8.43 2.62
CA ALA A 54 -9.62 7.27 1.78
C ALA A 54 -10.82 6.32 1.67
N MET A 55 -11.52 6.02 2.77
CA MET A 55 -12.75 5.22 2.76
C MET A 55 -13.80 5.82 1.82
N PHE A 56 -14.06 7.13 1.91
CA PHE A 56 -15.03 7.77 1.03
C PHE A 56 -14.61 7.73 -0.45
N ILE A 57 -13.31 7.89 -0.73
CA ILE A 57 -12.79 7.74 -2.09
C ILE A 57 -13.01 6.32 -2.59
N ARG A 58 -12.73 5.28 -1.81
CA ARG A 58 -12.97 3.88 -2.18
C ARG A 58 -14.44 3.60 -2.46
N ILE A 59 -15.34 4.09 -1.59
CA ILE A 59 -16.78 3.97 -1.83
C ILE A 59 -17.16 4.70 -3.12
N GLY A 60 -16.65 5.90 -3.36
CA GLY A 60 -16.86 6.64 -4.61
C GLY A 60 -16.37 5.89 -5.84
N LEU A 61 -15.19 5.27 -5.77
CA LEU A 61 -14.64 4.41 -6.83
C LEU A 61 -15.54 3.20 -7.09
N LEU A 62 -15.99 2.50 -6.04
CA LEU A 62 -16.94 1.39 -6.17
C LEU A 62 -18.25 1.81 -6.82
N MET A 63 -18.80 2.96 -6.44
CA MET A 63 -20.02 3.50 -7.07
C MET A 63 -19.79 3.91 -8.53
N SER A 64 -18.56 4.26 -8.89
CA SER A 64 -18.15 4.64 -10.24
C SER A 64 -17.62 3.46 -11.07
N ILE A 65 -18.02 2.25 -10.74
CA ILE A 65 -17.46 1.01 -11.28
C ILE A 65 -17.48 0.96 -12.81
N SER A 66 -18.57 1.40 -13.43
CA SER A 66 -18.71 1.44 -14.90
C SER A 66 -17.66 2.35 -15.54
N TRP A 67 -17.32 3.47 -14.89
CA TRP A 67 -16.25 4.36 -15.34
C TRP A 67 -14.89 3.72 -15.16
N ILE A 68 -14.63 3.07 -14.01
CA ILE A 68 -13.37 2.37 -13.75
C ILE A 68 -13.14 1.26 -14.77
N MET A 69 -14.18 0.49 -15.10
CA MET A 69 -14.08 -0.54 -16.13
C MET A 69 -13.78 0.05 -17.52
N SER A 70 -14.20 1.28 -17.80
CA SER A 70 -13.82 1.96 -19.04
C SER A 70 -12.34 2.34 -19.10
N LEU A 71 -11.67 2.52 -17.96
CA LEU A 71 -10.23 2.80 -17.90
C LEU A 71 -9.36 1.60 -18.28
N THR A 72 -9.91 0.39 -18.28
CA THR A 72 -9.19 -0.82 -18.72
C THR A 72 -9.17 -0.97 -20.25
N THR A 73 -9.93 -0.17 -20.99
CA THR A 73 -9.88 -0.20 -22.45
C THR A 73 -8.60 0.46 -22.95
N PRO A 74 -7.93 -0.11 -23.98
CA PRO A 74 -6.73 0.47 -24.55
C PRO A 74 -7.01 1.88 -25.11
N LEU A 75 -6.19 2.87 -24.72
CA LEU A 75 -6.24 4.23 -25.23
C LEU A 75 -5.42 4.38 -26.50
N PHE A 76 -4.23 3.77 -26.54
CA PHE A 76 -3.33 3.80 -27.68
C PHE A 76 -2.36 2.62 -27.61
N ASN A 77 -1.75 2.28 -28.75
CA ASN A 77 -0.80 1.18 -28.87
C ASN A 77 0.50 1.68 -29.51
N PRO A 78 1.55 1.99 -28.70
CA PRO A 78 2.85 2.40 -29.23
C PRO A 78 3.52 1.35 -30.12
N GLY A 79 3.24 0.05 -29.89
CA GLY A 79 3.76 -1.04 -30.71
C GLY A 79 3.36 -0.94 -32.17
N SER A 80 2.14 -0.42 -32.44
CA SER A 80 1.69 -0.19 -33.81
C SER A 80 2.45 0.93 -34.51
N TRP A 81 2.93 1.95 -33.77
CA TRP A 81 3.69 3.08 -34.31
C TRP A 81 5.13 2.68 -34.71
N ILE A 82 5.70 1.69 -33.98
CA ILE A 82 7.06 1.19 -34.22
C ILE A 82 7.05 0.02 -35.22
N GLY A 83 5.85 -0.36 -35.76
CA GLY A 83 5.74 -1.43 -36.74
C GLY A 83 5.98 -2.83 -36.16
N MET A 84 5.68 -3.07 -34.88
CA MET A 84 5.75 -4.39 -34.28
C MET A 84 4.79 -5.35 -35.00
N GLN A 85 5.31 -6.47 -35.51
CA GLN A 85 4.50 -7.48 -36.24
C GLN A 85 4.12 -8.68 -35.36
N ASN A 86 4.77 -8.86 -34.22
CA ASN A 86 4.46 -9.97 -33.33
C ASN A 86 3.20 -9.66 -32.51
N PRO A 87 2.12 -10.44 -32.66
CA PRO A 87 0.84 -10.17 -31.99
C PRO A 87 0.96 -10.09 -30.46
N LYS A 88 1.83 -10.91 -29.88
CA LYS A 88 2.06 -10.94 -28.41
C LYS A 88 2.69 -9.65 -27.90
N TRP A 89 3.70 -9.12 -28.61
CA TRP A 89 4.34 -7.87 -28.25
C TRP A 89 3.44 -6.65 -28.54
N LEU A 90 2.61 -6.76 -29.58
CA LEU A 90 1.65 -5.73 -29.93
C LEU A 90 0.57 -5.60 -28.83
N GLN A 91 0.08 -6.72 -28.31
CA GLN A 91 -0.88 -6.74 -27.22
C GLN A 91 -0.28 -6.22 -25.91
N MET A 92 0.97 -6.58 -25.59
CA MET A 92 1.69 -6.05 -24.41
C MET A 92 2.03 -4.56 -24.50
N ALA A 93 1.98 -3.99 -25.70
CA ALA A 93 2.22 -2.56 -25.93
C ALA A 93 0.93 -1.73 -25.89
N GLU A 94 -0.22 -2.33 -25.65
CA GLU A 94 -1.47 -1.60 -25.42
C GLU A 94 -1.41 -0.88 -24.09
N ILE A 95 -1.74 0.40 -24.09
CA ILE A 95 -1.73 1.22 -22.86
C ILE A 95 -3.14 1.70 -22.59
N SER A 96 -3.68 1.31 -21.47
CA SER A 96 -4.97 1.74 -20.94
C SER A 96 -4.82 2.90 -19.95
N GLY A 97 -5.93 3.53 -19.58
CA GLY A 97 -5.95 4.52 -18.51
C GLY A 97 -5.53 3.93 -17.15
N ARG A 98 -5.89 2.65 -16.88
CA ARG A 98 -5.46 1.91 -15.70
C ARG A 98 -3.94 1.78 -15.65
N ASP A 99 -3.31 1.40 -16.76
CA ASP A 99 -1.86 1.16 -16.81
C ASP A 99 -1.07 2.45 -16.57
N LEU A 100 -1.56 3.60 -17.09
CA LEU A 100 -0.97 4.90 -16.80
C LEU A 100 -1.04 5.26 -15.32
N ILE A 101 -2.16 5.00 -14.64
CA ILE A 101 -2.31 5.26 -13.21
C ILE A 101 -1.38 4.35 -12.41
N LEU A 102 -1.31 3.05 -12.76
CA LEU A 102 -0.41 2.09 -12.12
C LEU A 102 1.07 2.45 -12.33
N LEU A 103 1.43 2.87 -13.56
CA LEU A 103 2.79 3.32 -13.90
C LEU A 103 3.19 4.53 -13.05
N ILE A 104 2.38 5.58 -13.04
CA ILE A 104 2.65 6.81 -12.29
C ILE A 104 2.69 6.52 -10.79
N GLY A 105 1.72 5.74 -10.29
CA GLY A 105 1.64 5.35 -8.87
C GLY A 105 2.82 4.48 -8.43
N GLY A 106 3.20 3.49 -9.25
CA GLY A 106 4.35 2.62 -9.01
C GLY A 106 5.67 3.40 -8.97
N LEU A 107 5.91 4.29 -9.95
CA LEU A 107 7.07 5.17 -9.96
C LEU A 107 7.11 6.11 -8.75
N PHE A 108 5.96 6.68 -8.39
CA PHE A 108 5.84 7.53 -7.20
C PHE A 108 6.20 6.76 -5.92
N LEU A 109 5.70 5.52 -5.76
CA LEU A 109 6.03 4.67 -4.61
C LEU A 109 7.51 4.33 -4.54
N ILE A 110 8.12 3.94 -5.65
CA ILE A 110 9.55 3.63 -5.73
C ILE A 110 10.37 4.87 -5.34
N TYR A 111 10.09 6.01 -5.95
CA TYR A 111 10.75 7.27 -5.63
C TYR A 111 10.61 7.62 -4.15
N LYS A 112 9.38 7.57 -3.63
CA LYS A 112 9.09 7.94 -2.25
C LYS A 112 9.73 6.99 -1.25
N SER A 113 9.64 5.68 -1.47
CA SER A 113 10.26 4.67 -0.60
C SER A 113 11.78 4.82 -0.57
N THR A 114 12.40 4.97 -1.74
CA THR A 114 13.86 5.14 -1.85
C THR A 114 14.32 6.43 -1.16
N SER A 115 13.61 7.54 -1.37
CA SER A 115 13.91 8.82 -0.72
C SER A 115 13.79 8.73 0.81
N GLU A 116 12.75 8.04 1.32
CA GLU A 116 12.57 7.84 2.77
C GLU A 116 13.64 6.93 3.37
N ILE A 117 14.03 5.87 2.64
CA ILE A 117 15.12 4.97 3.06
C ILE A 117 16.43 5.75 3.12
N HIS A 118 16.74 6.52 2.08
CA HIS A 118 17.94 7.35 2.02
C HIS A 118 18.00 8.36 3.17
N GLU A 119 16.91 9.11 3.40
CA GLU A 119 16.78 10.06 4.50
C GLU A 119 17.02 9.41 5.88
N LYS A 120 16.58 8.16 6.07
CA LYS A 120 16.75 7.43 7.32
C LYS A 120 18.15 6.86 7.51
N LEU A 121 18.85 6.53 6.43
CA LEU A 121 20.19 5.93 6.49
C LEU A 121 21.30 6.99 6.48
N GLU A 122 21.17 8.04 5.69
CA GLU A 122 22.22 9.02 5.43
C GLU A 122 21.87 10.44 5.91
N GLY A 123 20.61 10.72 6.28
CA GLY A 123 20.11 12.05 6.66
C GLY A 123 20.58 12.58 8.02
N GLY A 124 21.67 12.05 8.59
CA GLY A 124 22.15 12.40 9.96
C GLY A 124 23.16 13.50 10.05
N GLU A 125 23.80 13.99 9.00
CA GLU A 125 25.03 14.81 9.20
C GLU A 125 25.05 16.15 8.49
N HIS A 126 24.47 16.80 7.85
CA HIS A 126 24.65 18.16 7.31
C HIS A 126 23.46 18.76 6.55
N THR A 127 22.50 19.26 7.27
CA THR A 127 21.90 20.54 6.87
C THR A 127 21.36 21.28 8.10
N THR A 128 21.90 22.45 8.37
CA THR A 128 21.41 23.48 9.28
C THR A 128 20.07 24.09 8.82
N ASP A 129 19.44 23.48 7.85
CA ASP A 129 18.07 23.83 7.47
C ASP A 129 17.12 23.17 8.45
N THR A 130 16.37 24.02 9.16
CA THR A 130 15.21 23.63 9.94
C THR A 130 14.41 22.57 9.18
N PRO A 131 14.12 21.38 9.79
CA PRO A 131 13.36 20.35 9.12
C PRO A 131 12.07 20.95 8.59
N LYS A 132 11.89 21.00 7.27
CA LYS A 132 10.66 21.50 6.66
C LYS A 132 9.54 20.60 7.16
N VAL A 133 8.82 21.07 8.18
CA VAL A 133 7.64 20.38 8.72
C VAL A 133 6.69 20.18 7.55
N ALA A 134 6.44 18.94 7.20
CA ALA A 134 5.51 18.60 6.13
C ALA A 134 4.18 19.29 6.41
N GLY A 135 3.62 20.02 5.44
CA GLY A 135 2.33 20.66 5.62
C GLY A 135 1.24 19.61 5.82
N PHE A 136 0.35 19.84 6.79
CA PHE A 136 -0.75 18.91 7.09
C PHE A 136 -1.57 18.55 5.83
N ALA A 137 -1.95 19.55 5.03
CA ALA A 137 -2.67 19.33 3.77
C ALA A 137 -1.85 18.50 2.77
N HIS A 138 -0.56 18.76 2.64
CA HIS A 138 0.33 18.01 1.77
C HIS A 138 0.41 16.52 2.16
N THR A 139 0.50 16.25 3.47
CA THR A 139 0.49 14.86 3.98
C THR A 139 -0.84 14.17 3.68
N ILE A 140 -1.98 14.85 3.86
CA ILE A 140 -3.29 14.27 3.52
C ILE A 140 -3.39 13.98 2.02
N ILE A 141 -2.97 14.92 1.16
CA ILE A 141 -2.97 14.71 -0.30
C ILE A 141 -2.12 13.50 -0.69
N GLN A 142 -0.94 13.34 -0.11
CA GLN A 142 -0.08 12.17 -0.37
C GLN A 142 -0.77 10.85 0.05
N ILE A 143 -1.43 10.83 1.21
CA ILE A 143 -2.18 9.67 1.69
C ILE A 143 -3.28 9.31 0.69
N LEU A 144 -4.06 10.30 0.24
CA LEU A 144 -5.19 10.09 -0.67
C LEU A 144 -4.73 9.65 -2.06
N LEU A 145 -3.68 10.26 -2.61
CA LEU A 145 -3.13 9.87 -3.91
C LEU A 145 -2.70 8.40 -3.92
N LEU A 146 -2.03 7.96 -2.87
CA LEU A 146 -1.60 6.57 -2.76
C LEU A 146 -2.78 5.63 -2.56
N ASP A 147 -3.76 6.02 -1.74
CA ASP A 147 -4.95 5.19 -1.55
C ASP A 147 -5.74 5.04 -2.86
N ILE A 148 -5.82 6.08 -3.70
CA ILE A 148 -6.43 5.98 -5.04
C ILE A 148 -5.72 4.93 -5.91
N VAL A 149 -4.38 4.95 -5.94
CA VAL A 149 -3.60 4.00 -6.73
C VAL A 149 -3.84 2.56 -6.27
N PHE A 150 -3.79 2.31 -4.97
CA PHE A 150 -4.04 0.97 -4.42
C PHE A 150 -5.50 0.53 -4.56
N SER A 151 -6.43 1.48 -4.41
CA SER A 151 -7.86 1.19 -4.47
C SER A 151 -8.34 0.90 -5.88
N LEU A 152 -7.74 1.54 -6.91
CA LEU A 152 -8.13 1.28 -8.29
C LEU A 152 -7.94 -0.20 -8.64
N ASP A 153 -6.80 -0.76 -8.27
CA ASP A 153 -6.48 -2.16 -8.55
C ASP A 153 -7.31 -3.13 -7.69
N SER A 154 -7.52 -2.81 -6.40
CA SER A 154 -8.35 -3.63 -5.51
C SER A 154 -9.82 -3.61 -5.93
N VAL A 155 -10.35 -2.47 -6.37
CA VAL A 155 -11.73 -2.33 -6.87
C VAL A 155 -11.94 -3.15 -8.14
N ILE A 156 -11.03 -3.09 -9.11
CA ILE A 156 -11.12 -3.90 -10.34
C ILE A 156 -11.11 -5.40 -9.99
N THR A 157 -10.25 -5.80 -9.05
CA THR A 157 -10.18 -7.20 -8.60
C THR A 157 -11.46 -7.63 -7.87
N ALA A 158 -12.00 -6.78 -6.99
CA ALA A 158 -13.18 -7.07 -6.19
C ALA A 158 -14.45 -7.24 -7.03
N VAL A 159 -14.57 -6.50 -8.15
CA VAL A 159 -15.68 -6.64 -9.11
C VAL A 159 -15.76 -8.05 -9.69
N GLY A 160 -14.62 -8.70 -9.91
CA GLY A 160 -14.59 -10.09 -10.37
C GLY A 160 -15.00 -11.12 -9.31
N MET A 161 -15.14 -10.70 -8.03
CA MET A 161 -15.37 -11.60 -6.89
C MET A 161 -16.74 -11.45 -6.23
N ALA A 162 -17.47 -10.37 -6.47
CA ALA A 162 -18.75 -10.11 -5.83
C ALA A 162 -19.77 -9.54 -6.81
N ASP A 163 -20.97 -10.11 -6.80
CA ASP A 163 -22.09 -9.68 -7.64
C ASP A 163 -22.85 -8.46 -7.08
N HIS A 164 -22.55 -8.07 -5.81
CA HIS A 164 -23.30 -7.05 -5.09
C HIS A 164 -22.40 -5.94 -4.56
N ILE A 165 -22.55 -4.73 -5.09
CA ILE A 165 -21.81 -3.52 -4.69
C ILE A 165 -22.02 -3.20 -3.20
N GLU A 166 -23.21 -3.46 -2.67
CA GLU A 166 -23.55 -3.23 -1.26
C GLU A 166 -22.66 -4.04 -0.31
N ILE A 167 -22.35 -5.29 -0.68
CA ILE A 167 -21.47 -6.18 0.11
C ILE A 167 -20.03 -5.63 0.07
N MET A 168 -19.58 -5.15 -1.09
CA MET A 168 -18.25 -4.55 -1.24
C MET A 168 -18.13 -3.28 -0.39
N ILE A 169 -19.13 -2.38 -0.43
CA ILE A 169 -19.16 -1.18 0.40
C ILE A 169 -19.14 -1.52 1.88
N ALA A 170 -19.95 -2.50 2.30
CA ALA A 170 -19.97 -2.95 3.70
C ALA A 170 -18.62 -3.52 4.13
N ALA A 171 -17.94 -4.30 3.27
CA ALA A 171 -16.61 -4.83 3.51
C ALA A 171 -15.57 -3.72 3.71
N VAL A 172 -15.59 -2.68 2.86
CA VAL A 172 -14.71 -1.51 2.98
C VAL A 172 -14.94 -0.77 4.30
N ILE A 173 -16.20 -0.54 4.68
CA ILE A 173 -16.55 0.15 5.94
C ILE A 173 -16.04 -0.64 7.15
N ILE A 174 -16.25 -1.95 7.16
CA ILE A 174 -15.78 -2.85 8.22
C ILE A 174 -14.25 -2.83 8.30
N ALA A 175 -13.58 -3.01 7.16
CA ALA A 175 -12.13 -3.02 7.09
C ALA A 175 -11.52 -1.71 7.57
N VAL A 176 -11.99 -0.55 7.08
CA VAL A 176 -11.49 0.75 7.51
C VAL A 176 -11.81 1.01 8.97
N GLY A 177 -12.97 0.58 9.47
CA GLY A 177 -13.28 0.64 10.90
C GLY A 177 -12.25 -0.09 11.76
N ILE A 178 -11.89 -1.31 11.39
CA ILE A 178 -10.85 -2.10 12.07
C ILE A 178 -9.48 -1.42 11.93
N MET A 179 -9.14 -0.93 10.73
CA MET A 179 -7.89 -0.22 10.48
C MET A 179 -7.76 1.05 11.34
N LEU A 180 -8.83 1.82 11.49
CA LEU A 180 -8.85 3.01 12.35
C LEU A 180 -8.58 2.67 13.81
N LEU A 181 -9.15 1.57 14.31
CA LEU A 181 -8.91 1.07 15.67
C LEU A 181 -7.47 0.59 15.86
N ALA A 182 -6.93 -0.11 14.89
CA ALA A 182 -5.58 -0.66 14.93
C ALA A 182 -4.48 0.39 14.68
N SER A 183 -4.79 1.48 13.98
CA SER A 183 -3.81 2.43 13.44
C SER A 183 -2.90 3.08 14.49
N GLU A 184 -3.42 3.35 15.70
CA GLU A 184 -2.65 3.97 16.78
C GLU A 184 -1.61 3.00 17.35
N GLY A 185 -1.99 1.73 17.53
CA GLY A 185 -1.09 0.67 18.00
C GLY A 185 0.00 0.35 16.97
N ILE A 186 -0.40 0.20 15.70
CA ILE A 186 0.53 -0.07 14.59
C ILE A 186 1.52 1.09 14.43
N SER A 187 1.03 2.35 14.42
CA SER A 187 1.90 3.52 14.32
C SER A 187 2.94 3.57 15.43
N LYS A 188 2.50 3.39 16.68
CA LYS A 188 3.39 3.36 17.83
C LYS A 188 4.44 2.24 17.71
N PHE A 189 4.03 1.06 17.27
CA PHE A 189 4.93 -0.07 17.07
C PHE A 189 5.97 0.22 15.99
N VAL A 190 5.57 0.74 14.83
CA VAL A 190 6.47 1.13 13.74
C VAL A 190 7.44 2.23 14.17
N ASP A 191 6.97 3.23 14.92
CA ASP A 191 7.80 4.34 15.38
C ASP A 191 8.82 3.93 16.45
N THR A 192 8.49 2.92 17.27
CA THR A 192 9.41 2.41 18.31
C THR A 192 10.40 1.37 17.80
N HIS A 193 10.20 0.83 16.58
CA HIS A 193 11.07 -0.21 16.00
C HIS A 193 11.62 0.23 14.65
N PRO A 194 12.80 0.86 14.58
CA PRO A 194 13.39 1.36 13.34
C PRO A 194 13.54 0.29 12.24
N THR A 195 13.87 -0.95 12.63
CA THR A 195 13.98 -2.08 11.68
C THR A 195 12.66 -2.43 11.04
N VAL A 196 11.57 -2.41 11.80
CA VAL A 196 10.19 -2.58 11.28
C VAL A 196 9.82 -1.45 10.33
N LYS A 197 10.23 -0.21 10.63
CA LYS A 197 10.02 0.95 9.75
C LYS A 197 10.75 0.78 8.42
N MET A 198 12.01 0.33 8.45
CA MET A 198 12.79 0.03 7.24
C MET A 198 12.16 -1.11 6.43
N LEU A 199 11.70 -2.17 7.11
CA LEU A 199 11.00 -3.28 6.47
C LEU A 199 9.72 -2.81 5.76
N ALA A 200 8.94 -1.95 6.41
CA ALA A 200 7.74 -1.36 5.82
C ALA A 200 8.03 -0.51 4.57
N LEU A 201 9.11 0.30 4.59
CA LEU A 201 9.55 1.06 3.41
C LEU A 201 10.00 0.13 2.27
N SER A 202 10.65 -0.99 2.60
CA SER A 202 11.03 -2.02 1.62
C SER A 202 9.80 -2.68 0.99
N PHE A 203 8.72 -2.89 1.76
CA PHE A 203 7.46 -3.39 1.22
C PHE A 203 6.80 -2.40 0.27
N LEU A 204 6.83 -1.10 0.58
CA LEU A 204 6.35 -0.06 -0.34
C LEU A 204 7.12 -0.07 -1.66
N LEU A 205 8.44 -0.27 -1.61
CA LEU A 205 9.27 -0.42 -2.80
C LEU A 205 8.84 -1.66 -3.61
N LEU A 206 8.64 -2.80 -2.94
CA LEU A 206 8.19 -4.04 -3.56
C LEU A 206 6.82 -3.88 -4.23
N ILE A 207 5.88 -3.22 -3.56
CA ILE A 207 4.55 -2.94 -4.12
C ILE A 207 4.67 -1.98 -5.32
N GLY A 208 5.53 -0.95 -5.24
CA GLY A 208 5.79 -0.06 -6.36
C GLY A 208 6.29 -0.80 -7.60
N VAL A 209 7.21 -1.76 -7.42
CA VAL A 209 7.69 -2.63 -8.50
C VAL A 209 6.57 -3.53 -9.04
N SER A 210 5.72 -4.06 -8.17
CA SER A 210 4.57 -4.88 -8.58
C SER A 210 3.57 -4.09 -9.42
N LEU A 211 3.27 -2.84 -9.03
CA LEU A 211 2.39 -1.96 -9.81
C LEU A 211 2.99 -1.62 -11.19
N LEU A 212 4.32 -1.42 -11.25
CA LEU A 212 5.00 -1.24 -12.54
C LEU A 212 4.88 -2.50 -13.42
N ALA A 213 5.06 -3.69 -12.85
CA ALA A 213 4.89 -4.92 -13.59
C ALA A 213 3.47 -5.06 -14.14
N GLU A 214 2.45 -4.76 -13.32
CA GLU A 214 1.05 -4.76 -13.76
C GLU A 214 0.74 -3.71 -14.81
N ALA A 215 1.36 -2.54 -14.77
CA ALA A 215 1.22 -1.51 -15.80
C ALA A 215 1.74 -1.96 -17.17
N PHE A 216 2.58 -3.00 -17.21
CA PHE A 216 3.08 -3.66 -18.43
C PHE A 216 2.44 -5.05 -18.65
N ASP A 217 1.24 -5.28 -18.15
CA ASP A 217 0.51 -6.56 -18.24
C ASP A 217 1.29 -7.77 -17.70
N GLN A 218 2.30 -7.53 -16.86
CA GLN A 218 3.02 -8.59 -16.16
C GLN A 218 2.34 -8.87 -14.82
N HIS A 219 1.41 -9.80 -14.81
CA HIS A 219 0.65 -10.14 -13.62
C HIS A 219 1.50 -10.92 -12.62
N ILE A 220 1.84 -10.29 -11.49
CA ILE A 220 2.47 -10.93 -10.34
C ILE A 220 1.35 -11.33 -9.36
N PRO A 221 1.12 -12.64 -9.12
CA PRO A 221 0.10 -13.06 -8.17
C PRO A 221 0.36 -12.47 -6.78
N LYS A 222 -0.55 -11.65 -6.28
CA LYS A 222 -0.43 -10.91 -5.01
C LYS A 222 -0.13 -11.81 -3.81
N GLY A 223 -0.54 -13.09 -3.88
CA GLY A 223 -0.24 -14.08 -2.85
C GLY A 223 1.25 -14.24 -2.57
N TYR A 224 2.13 -14.16 -3.59
CA TYR A 224 3.58 -14.22 -3.39
C TYR A 224 4.11 -13.01 -2.64
N ILE A 225 3.59 -11.83 -2.95
CA ILE A 225 3.97 -10.57 -2.29
C ILE A 225 3.56 -10.64 -0.81
N TYR A 226 2.31 -11.01 -0.53
CA TYR A 226 1.81 -11.12 0.85
C TYR A 226 2.52 -12.19 1.66
N PHE A 227 2.85 -13.34 1.03
CA PHE A 227 3.65 -14.36 1.68
C PHE A 227 5.05 -13.84 2.04
N ALA A 228 5.74 -13.18 1.11
CA ALA A 228 7.06 -12.61 1.35
C ALA A 228 7.03 -11.56 2.48
N MET A 229 6.00 -10.70 2.50
CA MET A 229 5.80 -9.69 3.54
C MET A 229 5.53 -10.35 4.91
N ALA A 230 4.60 -11.29 4.97
CA ALA A 230 4.27 -12.02 6.20
C ALA A 230 5.48 -12.77 6.76
N PHE A 231 6.25 -13.43 5.89
CA PHE A 231 7.47 -14.13 6.26
C PHE A 231 8.52 -13.15 6.82
N SER A 232 8.72 -12.01 6.16
CA SER A 232 9.69 -11.00 6.60
C SER A 232 9.30 -10.39 7.95
N VAL A 233 8.01 -10.10 8.16
CA VAL A 233 7.49 -9.63 9.46
C VAL A 233 7.70 -10.70 10.54
N PHE A 234 7.43 -11.96 10.23
CA PHE A 234 7.65 -13.08 11.16
C PHE A 234 9.11 -13.16 11.58
N ILE A 235 10.04 -13.11 10.63
CA ILE A 235 11.49 -13.11 10.93
C ILE A 235 11.87 -11.90 11.80
N GLU A 236 11.35 -10.71 11.50
CA GLU A 236 11.65 -9.51 12.29
C GLU A 236 11.11 -9.61 13.73
N LEU A 237 9.92 -10.16 13.92
CA LEU A 237 9.38 -10.42 15.26
C LEU A 237 10.24 -11.40 16.05
N LEU A 238 10.81 -12.44 15.40
CA LEU A 238 11.77 -13.34 16.03
C LEU A 238 13.07 -12.61 16.41
N ASN A 239 13.58 -11.75 15.52
CA ASN A 239 14.77 -10.94 15.79
C ASN A 239 14.56 -10.02 16.99
N LEU A 240 13.44 -9.31 17.05
CA LEU A 240 13.08 -8.45 18.18
C LEU A 240 13.01 -9.24 19.49
N LYS A 241 12.39 -10.43 19.47
CA LYS A 241 12.31 -11.31 20.63
C LYS A 241 13.68 -11.82 21.10
N MET A 242 14.58 -12.14 20.16
CA MET A 242 15.94 -12.56 20.49
C MET A 242 16.76 -11.41 21.07
N ARG A 243 16.68 -10.21 20.47
CA ARG A 243 17.37 -9.01 20.97
C ARG A 243 16.91 -8.62 22.37
N ALA A 244 15.61 -8.73 22.67
CA ALA A 244 15.08 -8.45 24.00
C ALA A 244 15.63 -9.40 25.09
N LYS A 245 16.04 -10.63 24.72
CA LYS A 245 16.69 -11.59 25.64
C LYS A 245 18.19 -11.38 25.77
N SER A 246 18.85 -10.79 24.79
CA SER A 246 20.29 -10.56 24.77
C SER A 246 20.64 -9.21 25.38
N ALA A 247 20.53 -9.09 26.69
CA ALA A 247 20.98 -7.90 27.43
C ALA A 247 22.51 -7.75 27.47
N HIS A 248 23.28 -8.65 26.88
CA HIS A 248 24.73 -8.59 26.81
C HIS A 248 25.20 -8.56 25.35
N PRO A 249 26.00 -7.55 24.94
CA PRO A 249 26.62 -7.57 23.63
C PRO A 249 27.58 -8.77 23.56
N VAL A 250 27.45 -9.58 22.51
CA VAL A 250 28.38 -10.67 22.21
C VAL A 250 29.75 -10.05 22.01
N LYS A 251 30.65 -10.17 23.03
CA LYS A 251 32.05 -9.80 22.88
C LYS A 251 32.70 -10.79 21.93
N LEU A 252 33.02 -10.36 20.73
CA LEU A 252 33.84 -11.12 19.79
C LEU A 252 35.20 -11.41 20.51
N LYS A 253 35.56 -12.69 20.58
CA LYS A 253 36.84 -13.14 21.18
C LYS A 253 37.95 -12.57 20.31
N GLN A 254 38.69 -11.57 20.80
CA GLN A 254 39.90 -11.12 20.14
C GLN A 254 40.92 -12.27 20.21
N THR A 255 41.23 -12.84 19.06
CA THR A 255 42.37 -13.78 18.96
C THR A 255 43.64 -12.96 19.18
N LYS A 256 44.30 -13.17 20.29
CA LYS A 256 45.65 -12.63 20.49
C LYS A 256 46.55 -13.30 19.46
N VAL A 257 47.12 -12.51 18.55
CA VAL A 257 48.28 -12.86 17.73
C VAL A 257 49.52 -12.70 18.55
#